data_35ade40be247031ac05612a9793740f6
#
_entry.id   35ade40be247031ac05612a9793740f6
#
_cell.length_a   1.000
_cell.length_b   1.000
_cell.length_c   1.000
_cell.angle_alpha   90.00
_cell.angle_beta   90.00
_cell.angle_gamma   90.00
#
_symmetry.space_group_name_H-M   'P 1'
#
loop_
_entity.id
_entity.type
_entity.pdbx_description
1 polymer ?
#
loop_
_entity_poly.entity_id
_entity_poly.type
_entity_poly.pdbx_seq_one_letter_code
_entity_poly.pdbx_strand_id
1 'polypeptide(L)'
;GSFTGIRIGVSTVKGLAWAADKMCVGVSTLEAMAWHGASAGGLICPVMDARRSQVYNALFEITEGRPQRLCEDRAIALSELAGEIRGKNVFLVGDGAELTYEYMKNAGIDCRMAPSNLIYQSAWGVGMAAKDKTPGTADDLLPVYLRLSQAERERQERMNK
;
A
#
# COMPACT_ATOMS: atom_id res chain seq x y z
N GLY A 1 7.81 2.49 1.97
CA GLY A 1 8.98 3.11 2.59
C GLY A 1 9.94 2.10 3.21
N SER A 2 11.13 2.54 3.62
CA SER A 2 12.09 1.66 4.32
C SER A 2 11.62 1.36 5.75
N PHE A 3 12.06 0.24 6.32
CA PHE A 3 11.79 -0.10 7.74
C PHE A 3 12.19 1.05 8.68
N THR A 4 13.35 1.65 8.47
CA THR A 4 13.83 2.79 9.26
C THR A 4 12.93 4.01 9.09
N GLY A 5 12.54 4.35 7.86
CA GLY A 5 11.69 5.50 7.57
C GLY A 5 10.31 5.39 8.21
N ILE A 6 9.68 4.21 8.17
CA ILE A 6 8.40 3.97 8.84
C ILE A 6 8.53 4.14 10.35
N ARG A 7 9.57 3.58 10.96
CA ARG A 7 9.80 3.72 12.42
C ARG A 7 10.01 5.17 12.83
N ILE A 8 10.80 5.93 12.08
CA ILE A 8 11.00 7.36 12.33
C ILE A 8 9.65 8.10 12.24
N GLY A 9 8.88 7.87 11.17
CA GLY A 9 7.58 8.51 10.98
C GLY A 9 6.60 8.20 12.11
N VAL A 10 6.44 6.93 12.47
CA VAL A 10 5.58 6.50 13.58
C VAL A 10 6.03 7.13 14.91
N SER A 11 7.33 7.09 15.23
CA SER A 11 7.85 7.67 16.48
C SER A 11 7.63 9.17 16.53
N THR A 12 7.79 9.88 15.41
CA THR A 12 7.53 11.32 15.32
C THR A 12 6.06 11.64 15.59
N VAL A 13 5.15 10.93 14.93
CA VAL A 13 3.70 11.13 15.12
C VAL A 13 3.28 10.80 16.55
N LYS A 14 3.79 9.72 17.15
CA LYS A 14 3.54 9.39 18.56
C LYS A 14 4.00 10.50 19.49
N GLY A 15 5.22 11.00 19.30
CA GLY A 15 5.74 12.11 20.12
C GLY A 15 4.90 13.39 20.03
N LEU A 16 4.47 13.75 18.81
CA LEU A 16 3.58 14.90 18.61
C LEU A 16 2.21 14.71 19.25
N ALA A 17 1.64 13.50 19.12
CA ALA A 17 0.35 13.17 19.70
C ALA A 17 0.39 13.20 21.24
N TRP A 18 1.42 12.63 21.87
CA TRP A 18 1.62 12.69 23.31
C TRP A 18 1.80 14.13 23.81
N ALA A 19 2.65 14.91 23.14
CA ALA A 19 2.90 16.30 23.54
C ALA A 19 1.65 17.18 23.45
N ALA A 20 0.75 16.89 22.52
CA ALA A 20 -0.46 17.67 22.26
C ALA A 20 -1.74 17.05 22.85
N ASP A 21 -1.64 15.92 23.56
CA ASP A 21 -2.77 15.12 24.07
C ASP A 21 -3.80 14.82 22.97
N LYS A 22 -3.33 14.26 21.84
CA LYS A 22 -4.14 13.97 20.67
C LYS A 22 -4.21 12.47 20.39
N MET A 23 -5.38 12.06 19.91
CA MET A 23 -5.61 10.70 19.40
C MET A 23 -4.96 10.55 18.01
N CYS A 24 -4.64 9.30 17.65
CA CYS A 24 -4.04 8.92 16.38
C CYS A 24 -4.92 7.95 15.59
N VAL A 25 -4.76 7.95 14.28
CA VAL A 25 -5.35 6.95 13.39
C VAL A 25 -4.25 6.33 12.54
N GLY A 26 -4.11 4.99 12.62
CA GLY A 26 -3.27 4.23 11.72
C GLY A 26 -4.00 3.98 10.38
N VAL A 27 -3.31 4.27 9.27
CA VAL A 27 -3.84 4.09 7.92
C VAL A 27 -2.89 3.23 7.10
N SER A 28 -3.45 2.23 6.40
CA SER A 28 -2.68 1.49 5.39
C SER A 28 -2.27 2.44 4.26
N THR A 29 -0.98 2.43 3.90
CA THR A 29 -0.47 3.20 2.77
C THR A 29 -1.15 2.80 1.46
N LEU A 30 -1.44 1.50 1.28
CA LEU A 30 -2.13 0.99 0.10
C LEU A 30 -3.58 1.49 0.04
N GLU A 31 -4.28 1.51 1.18
CA GLU A 31 -5.62 2.08 1.28
C GLU A 31 -5.63 3.59 0.98
N ALA A 32 -4.65 4.34 1.52
CA ALA A 32 -4.52 5.76 1.23
C ALA A 32 -4.31 6.03 -0.27
N MET A 33 -3.51 5.20 -0.95
CA MET A 33 -3.31 5.29 -2.40
C MET A 33 -4.55 4.88 -3.21
N ALA A 34 -5.37 3.96 -2.70
CA ALA A 34 -6.60 3.56 -3.39
C ALA A 34 -7.57 4.73 -3.59
N TRP A 35 -7.57 5.72 -2.71
CA TRP A 35 -8.38 6.92 -2.85
C TRP A 35 -8.03 7.75 -4.10
N HIS A 36 -6.81 7.68 -4.60
CA HIS A 36 -6.42 8.35 -5.85
C HIS A 36 -7.14 7.78 -7.08
N GLY A 37 -7.59 6.53 -6.99
CA GLY A 37 -8.37 5.87 -8.02
C GLY A 37 -9.89 6.00 -7.86
N ALA A 38 -10.40 6.74 -6.86
CA ALA A 38 -11.82 6.80 -6.53
C ALA A 38 -12.72 7.25 -7.72
N SER A 39 -12.20 8.08 -8.60
CA SER A 39 -12.89 8.53 -9.82
C SER A 39 -12.62 7.66 -11.07
N ALA A 40 -11.65 6.75 -11.00
CA ALA A 40 -11.26 5.96 -12.16
C ALA A 40 -12.20 4.78 -12.46
N GLY A 41 -12.91 4.29 -11.43
CA GLY A 41 -13.76 3.10 -11.50
C GLY A 41 -12.98 1.81 -11.75
N GLY A 42 -13.63 0.67 -11.58
CA GLY A 42 -13.03 -0.64 -11.73
C GLY A 42 -12.21 -1.07 -10.51
N LEU A 43 -11.25 -1.95 -10.74
CA LEU A 43 -10.37 -2.51 -9.72
C LEU A 43 -9.17 -1.58 -9.49
N ILE A 44 -9.08 -0.99 -8.32
CA ILE A 44 -7.92 -0.18 -7.94
C ILE A 44 -6.88 -1.13 -7.32
N CYS A 45 -5.68 -1.06 -7.87
CA CYS A 45 -4.56 -1.91 -7.50
C CYS A 45 -3.37 -1.04 -7.05
N PRO A 46 -3.35 -0.59 -5.78
CA PRO A 46 -2.18 0.05 -5.23
C PRO A 46 -1.02 -0.93 -5.15
N VAL A 47 0.15 -0.48 -5.61
CA VAL A 47 1.36 -1.30 -5.63
C VAL A 47 2.58 -0.48 -5.21
N MET A 48 3.40 -1.05 -4.33
CA MET A 48 4.69 -0.50 -3.95
C MET A 48 5.79 -1.53 -4.24
N ASP A 49 6.92 -1.09 -4.79
CA ASP A 49 8.03 -1.99 -5.11
C ASP A 49 8.57 -2.67 -3.83
N ALA A 50 8.42 -3.98 -3.74
CA ALA A 50 8.94 -4.81 -2.67
C ALA A 50 10.27 -5.49 -3.04
N ARG A 51 10.86 -5.15 -4.21
CA ARG A 51 12.04 -5.76 -4.83
C ARG A 51 11.83 -7.23 -5.22
N ARG A 52 12.77 -7.78 -6.02
CA ARG A 52 12.77 -9.20 -6.44
C ARG A 52 11.48 -9.62 -7.15
N SER A 53 10.98 -8.80 -8.07
CA SER A 53 9.73 -9.05 -8.83
C SER A 53 8.50 -9.28 -7.93
N GLN A 54 8.48 -8.65 -6.76
CA GLN A 54 7.35 -8.61 -5.83
C GLN A 54 6.93 -7.17 -5.58
N VAL A 55 5.65 -7.02 -5.24
CA VAL A 55 5.06 -5.75 -4.83
C VAL A 55 4.33 -5.91 -3.49
N TYR A 56 4.32 -4.84 -2.69
CA TYR A 56 3.30 -4.70 -1.65
C TYR A 56 2.02 -4.27 -2.33
N ASN A 57 0.93 -4.97 -2.05
CA ASN A 57 -0.33 -4.82 -2.75
C ASN A 57 -1.53 -5.05 -1.82
N ALA A 58 -2.60 -4.39 -2.13
CA ALA A 58 -3.96 -4.75 -1.78
C ALA A 58 -4.86 -4.44 -2.99
N LEU A 59 -6.06 -5.00 -3.02
CA LEU A 59 -7.04 -4.75 -4.08
C LEU A 59 -8.25 -4.05 -3.50
N PHE A 60 -8.78 -3.10 -4.26
CA PHE A 60 -9.97 -2.34 -3.87
C PHE A 60 -10.93 -2.21 -5.05
N GLU A 61 -12.21 -2.23 -4.77
CA GLU A 61 -13.26 -1.88 -5.72
C GLU A 61 -13.87 -0.53 -5.34
N ILE A 62 -14.24 0.28 -6.32
CA ILE A 62 -14.88 1.55 -6.04
C ILE A 62 -16.40 1.36 -5.99
N THR A 63 -16.97 1.58 -4.80
CA THR A 63 -18.40 1.57 -4.57
C THR A 63 -18.82 2.93 -4.01
N GLU A 64 -19.74 3.60 -4.67
CA GLU A 64 -20.23 4.94 -4.29
C GLU A 64 -19.08 5.97 -4.10
N GLY A 65 -18.07 5.91 -4.97
CA GLY A 65 -16.92 6.80 -4.91
C GLY A 65 -15.93 6.53 -3.77
N ARG A 66 -16.03 5.37 -3.11
CA ARG A 66 -15.16 4.97 -2.01
C ARG A 66 -14.44 3.65 -2.31
N PRO A 67 -13.15 3.53 -1.98
CA PRO A 67 -12.44 2.25 -2.07
C PRO A 67 -12.96 1.25 -1.03
N GLN A 68 -13.52 0.14 -1.50
CA GLN A 68 -13.88 -1.00 -0.69
C GLN A 68 -12.77 -2.05 -0.80
N ARG A 69 -12.19 -2.43 0.31
CA ARG A 69 -11.09 -3.39 0.37
C ARG A 69 -11.56 -4.80 0.00
N LEU A 70 -10.85 -5.45 -0.93
CA LEU A 70 -11.11 -6.82 -1.38
C LEU A 70 -10.13 -7.85 -0.78
N CYS A 71 -8.93 -7.42 -0.40
CA CYS A 71 -7.94 -8.28 0.28
C CYS A 71 -7.06 -7.47 1.22
N GLU A 72 -6.44 -8.15 2.17
CA GLU A 72 -5.50 -7.55 3.11
C GLU A 72 -4.21 -7.07 2.42
N ASP A 73 -3.51 -6.13 3.08
CA ASP A 73 -2.18 -5.71 2.65
C ASP A 73 -1.23 -6.90 2.65
N ARG A 74 -0.52 -7.12 1.54
CA ARG A 74 0.34 -8.29 1.34
C ARG A 74 1.57 -7.98 0.51
N ALA A 75 2.55 -8.87 0.55
CA ALA A 75 3.62 -8.94 -0.44
C ALA A 75 3.31 -10.09 -1.40
N ILE A 76 3.25 -9.81 -2.70
CA ILE A 76 2.84 -10.77 -3.73
C ILE A 76 3.80 -10.71 -4.92
N ALA A 77 4.04 -11.86 -5.57
CA ALA A 77 4.79 -11.89 -6.81
C ALA A 77 3.97 -11.28 -7.97
N LEU A 78 4.63 -10.61 -8.91
CA LEU A 78 3.94 -10.03 -10.08
C LEU A 78 3.22 -11.10 -10.91
N SER A 79 3.77 -12.31 -10.96
CA SER A 79 3.14 -13.45 -11.66
C SER A 79 1.82 -13.90 -11.01
N GLU A 80 1.76 -13.91 -9.68
CA GLU A 80 0.53 -14.26 -8.94
C GLU A 80 -0.50 -13.14 -9.08
N LEU A 81 -0.07 -11.88 -8.92
CA LEU A 81 -0.94 -10.72 -9.12
C LEU A 81 -1.54 -10.70 -10.52
N ALA A 82 -0.75 -11.03 -11.55
CA ALA A 82 -1.21 -11.14 -12.93
C ALA A 82 -2.36 -12.15 -13.10
N GLY A 83 -2.29 -13.29 -12.39
CA GLY A 83 -3.38 -14.27 -12.37
C GLY A 83 -4.68 -13.72 -11.78
N GLU A 84 -4.59 -12.95 -10.70
CA GLU A 84 -5.75 -12.41 -9.98
C GLU A 84 -6.46 -11.26 -10.73
N ILE A 85 -5.70 -10.42 -11.47
CA ILE A 85 -6.25 -9.23 -12.13
C ILE A 85 -6.57 -9.43 -13.60
N ARG A 86 -6.24 -10.58 -14.18
CA ARG A 86 -6.51 -10.89 -15.59
C ARG A 86 -7.99 -10.74 -15.93
N GLY A 87 -8.28 -10.03 -17.02
CA GLY A 87 -9.65 -9.79 -17.48
C GLY A 87 -10.43 -8.73 -16.71
N LYS A 88 -9.81 -8.05 -15.74
CA LYS A 88 -10.43 -6.97 -14.97
C LYS A 88 -10.00 -5.60 -15.51
N ASN A 89 -10.85 -4.59 -15.32
CA ASN A 89 -10.51 -3.19 -15.61
C ASN A 89 -9.68 -2.63 -14.45
N VAL A 90 -8.35 -2.67 -14.57
CA VAL A 90 -7.41 -2.38 -13.48
C VAL A 90 -6.84 -0.99 -13.60
N PHE A 91 -6.78 -0.28 -12.47
CA PHE A 91 -6.12 1.00 -12.30
C PHE A 91 -4.97 0.87 -11.30
N LEU A 92 -3.73 1.01 -11.78
CA LEU A 92 -2.50 0.90 -11.01
C LEU A 92 -2.14 2.26 -10.40
N VAL A 93 -1.74 2.27 -9.13
CA VAL A 93 -1.27 3.45 -8.39
C VAL A 93 -0.17 3.05 -7.42
N GLY A 94 0.78 3.93 -7.16
CA GLY A 94 1.91 3.71 -6.26
C GLY A 94 3.26 3.68 -6.98
N ASP A 95 4.35 3.69 -6.23
CA ASP A 95 5.72 3.70 -6.74
C ASP A 95 6.13 2.40 -7.46
N GLY A 96 5.36 1.33 -7.28
CA GLY A 96 5.49 0.08 -8.03
C GLY A 96 4.63 0.02 -9.29
N ALA A 97 3.87 1.07 -9.62
CA ALA A 97 2.89 1.02 -10.72
C ALA A 97 3.55 0.86 -12.09
N GLU A 98 4.65 1.55 -12.36
CA GLU A 98 5.37 1.46 -13.63
C GLU A 98 5.95 0.05 -13.84
N LEU A 99 6.64 -0.49 -12.83
CA LEU A 99 7.15 -1.86 -12.85
C LEU A 99 6.04 -2.88 -13.10
N THR A 100 4.91 -2.70 -12.42
CA THR A 100 3.75 -3.59 -12.54
C THR A 100 3.12 -3.47 -13.92
N TYR A 101 2.93 -2.26 -14.43
CA TYR A 101 2.37 -2.00 -15.75
C TYR A 101 3.18 -2.68 -16.87
N GLU A 102 4.50 -2.53 -16.86
CA GLU A 102 5.38 -3.17 -17.85
C GLU A 102 5.30 -4.70 -17.76
N TYR A 103 5.25 -5.26 -16.56
CA TYR A 103 5.07 -6.70 -16.38
C TYR A 103 3.72 -7.18 -16.96
N MET A 104 2.63 -6.47 -16.63
CA MET A 104 1.27 -6.83 -17.08
C MET A 104 1.14 -6.72 -18.60
N LYS A 105 1.68 -5.66 -19.19
CA LYS A 105 1.73 -5.47 -20.65
C LYS A 105 2.44 -6.63 -21.36
N ASN A 106 3.59 -7.06 -20.85
CA ASN A 106 4.33 -8.21 -21.39
C ASN A 106 3.57 -9.53 -21.21
N ALA A 107 2.72 -9.63 -20.19
CA ALA A 107 1.83 -10.79 -19.94
C ALA A 107 0.49 -10.72 -20.71
N GLY A 108 0.29 -9.70 -21.56
CA GLY A 108 -0.94 -9.50 -22.32
C GLY A 108 -2.15 -9.14 -21.44
N ILE A 109 -1.90 -8.42 -20.33
CA ILE A 109 -2.94 -7.96 -19.40
C ILE A 109 -3.03 -6.44 -19.54
N ASP A 110 -4.22 -5.97 -19.92
CA ASP A 110 -4.46 -4.53 -20.04
C ASP A 110 -4.71 -3.88 -18.68
N CYS A 111 -4.00 -2.77 -18.42
CA CYS A 111 -4.10 -2.00 -17.19
C CYS A 111 -3.99 -0.52 -17.51
N ARG A 112 -4.65 0.31 -16.72
CA ARG A 112 -4.47 1.76 -16.73
C ARG A 112 -3.57 2.15 -15.55
N MET A 113 -2.78 3.19 -15.72
CA MET A 113 -1.90 3.72 -14.67
C MET A 113 -2.36 5.12 -14.26
N ALA A 114 -2.23 5.43 -12.99
CA ALA A 114 -2.49 6.77 -12.46
C ALA A 114 -1.58 7.81 -13.15
N PRO A 115 -2.09 9.01 -13.43
CA PRO A 115 -1.26 10.10 -13.94
C PRO A 115 -0.20 10.50 -12.91
N SER A 116 0.89 11.10 -13.36
CA SER A 116 2.09 11.38 -12.56
C SER A 116 1.83 12.17 -11.26
N ASN A 117 0.80 13.03 -11.26
CA ASN A 117 0.40 13.81 -10.08
C ASN A 117 -0.43 13.01 -9.05
N LEU A 118 -0.90 11.82 -9.39
CA LEU A 118 -1.71 10.95 -8.52
C LEU A 118 -1.06 9.57 -8.25
N ILE A 119 0.10 9.31 -8.86
CA ILE A 119 0.72 7.99 -8.78
C ILE A 119 1.31 7.71 -7.39
N TYR A 120 1.80 8.72 -6.69
CA TYR A 120 2.42 8.59 -5.38
C TYR A 120 1.43 8.84 -4.24
N GLN A 121 1.71 8.27 -3.10
CA GLN A 121 0.97 8.52 -1.87
C GLN A 121 0.91 10.01 -1.51
N SER A 122 -0.19 10.45 -0.93
CA SER A 122 -0.38 11.83 -0.53
C SER A 122 -1.03 11.95 0.85
N ALA A 123 -0.81 13.07 1.53
CA ALA A 123 -1.47 13.38 2.79
C ALA A 123 -3.01 13.43 2.63
N TRP A 124 -3.50 13.85 1.46
CA TRP A 124 -4.94 13.82 1.15
C TRP A 124 -5.50 12.40 1.20
N GLY A 125 -4.85 11.44 0.54
CA GLY A 125 -5.27 10.03 0.57
C GLY A 125 -5.26 9.44 1.98
N VAL A 126 -4.24 9.79 2.79
CA VAL A 126 -4.19 9.41 4.22
C VAL A 126 -5.38 9.99 4.98
N GLY A 127 -5.70 11.28 4.80
CA GLY A 127 -6.84 11.93 5.43
C GLY A 127 -8.18 11.29 5.03
N MET A 128 -8.35 10.98 3.75
CA MET A 128 -9.56 10.30 3.25
C MET A 128 -9.72 8.89 3.83
N ALA A 129 -8.65 8.12 3.89
CA ALA A 129 -8.67 6.77 4.47
C ALA A 129 -8.83 6.78 6.01
N ALA A 130 -8.44 7.85 6.68
CA ALA A 130 -8.59 8.01 8.13
C ALA A 130 -10.01 8.41 8.57
N LYS A 131 -10.77 9.07 7.68
CA LYS A 131 -12.01 9.81 8.02
C LYS A 131 -13.04 8.95 8.78
N ASP A 132 -13.18 7.70 8.40
CA ASP A 132 -14.20 6.80 8.93
C ASP A 132 -13.60 5.76 9.91
N LYS A 133 -12.33 5.93 10.32
CA LYS A 133 -11.66 5.04 11.27
C LYS A 133 -11.77 5.57 12.70
N THR A 134 -11.86 4.64 13.64
CA THR A 134 -11.86 4.98 15.08
C THR A 134 -10.47 5.42 15.51
N PRO A 135 -10.32 6.61 16.09
CA PRO A 135 -9.05 7.04 16.67
C PRO A 135 -8.65 6.19 17.88
N GLY A 136 -7.37 5.89 18.00
CA GLY A 136 -6.74 5.26 19.13
C GLY A 136 -5.74 6.20 19.83
N THR A 137 -5.10 5.72 20.86
CA THR A 137 -4.02 6.45 21.55
C THR A 137 -2.73 6.46 20.69
N ALA A 138 -1.76 7.30 21.07
CA ALA A 138 -0.45 7.25 20.44
C ALA A 138 0.23 5.87 20.61
N ASP A 139 -0.06 5.14 21.67
CA ASP A 139 0.50 3.80 21.92
C ASP A 139 -0.01 2.76 20.91
N ASP A 140 -1.24 2.89 20.47
CA ASP A 140 -1.87 2.00 19.51
C ASP A 140 -1.31 2.16 18.08
N LEU A 141 -0.63 3.28 17.80
CA LEU A 141 -0.05 3.53 16.49
C LEU A 141 1.23 2.69 16.31
N LEU A 142 1.13 1.61 15.55
CA LEU A 142 2.22 0.68 15.29
C LEU A 142 2.47 0.54 13.78
N PRO A 143 3.74 0.34 13.37
CA PRO A 143 4.03 0.02 11.98
C PRO A 143 3.57 -1.41 11.66
N VAL A 144 3.03 -1.61 10.45
CA VAL A 144 2.68 -2.93 9.93
C VAL A 144 3.79 -3.42 9.01
N TYR A 145 4.35 -4.59 9.29
CA TYR A 145 5.41 -5.20 8.50
C TYR A 145 4.86 -6.40 7.71
N LEU A 146 4.80 -6.27 6.41
CA LEU A 146 4.32 -7.33 5.50
C LEU A 146 5.42 -8.32 5.11
N ARG A 147 6.68 -8.03 5.47
CA ARG A 147 7.84 -8.91 5.25
C ARG A 147 8.80 -8.76 6.42
N LEU A 148 9.56 -9.80 6.69
CA LEU A 148 10.69 -9.73 7.62
C LEU A 148 11.71 -8.70 7.13
N SER A 149 12.38 -8.02 8.06
CA SER A 149 13.49 -7.13 7.72
C SER A 149 14.60 -7.90 7.00
N GLN A 150 15.45 -7.20 6.26
CA GLN A 150 16.57 -7.84 5.56
C GLN A 150 17.46 -8.61 6.54
N ALA A 151 17.74 -8.02 7.70
CA ALA A 151 18.57 -8.65 8.73
C ALA A 151 17.94 -9.94 9.30
N GLU A 152 16.63 -9.96 9.50
CA GLU A 152 15.91 -11.15 9.97
C GLU A 152 15.90 -12.25 8.90
N ARG A 153 15.72 -11.91 7.63
CA ARG A 153 15.80 -12.87 6.51
C ARG A 153 17.20 -13.48 6.40
N GLU A 154 18.24 -12.65 6.41
CA GLU A 154 19.62 -13.11 6.36
C GLU A 154 19.98 -14.00 7.56
N ARG A 155 19.45 -13.69 8.75
CA ARG A 155 19.60 -14.53 9.93
C ARG A 155 18.94 -15.89 9.75
N GLN A 156 17.70 -15.94 9.23
CA GLN A 156 17.00 -17.20 8.94
C GLN A 156 17.75 -18.05 7.89
N GLU A 157 18.25 -17.42 6.83
CA GLU A 157 19.02 -18.09 5.79
C GLU A 157 20.33 -18.70 6.34
N ARG A 158 20.97 -18.07 7.32
CA ARG A 158 22.16 -18.59 8.00
C ARG A 158 21.85 -19.75 8.96
N MET A 159 20.67 -19.73 9.58
CA MET A 159 20.25 -20.80 10.51
C MET A 159 19.78 -22.06 9.79
N ASN A 160 19.42 -21.95 8.51
CA ASN A 160 18.95 -23.07 7.69
C ASN A 160 20.06 -23.69 6.81
N LYS A 161 21.30 -23.22 6.95
CA LYS A 161 22.51 -23.79 6.35
C LYS A 161 23.31 -24.58 7.38
#